data_e52aa04dc579d5f4bc3c18642cc85de6
#
_entry.id   e52aa04dc579d5f4bc3c18642cc85de6
#
_cell.length_a   1.000
_cell.length_b   1.000
_cell.length_c   1.000
_cell.angle_alpha   90.00
_cell.angle_beta   90.00
_cell.angle_gamma   90.00
#
_symmetry.space_group_name_H-M   'P 1'
#
loop_
_entity.id
_entity.type
_entity.pdbx_description
1 polymer ?
#
loop_
_entity_poly.entity_id
_entity_poly.type
_entity_poly.pdbx_seq_one_letter_code
_entity_poly.pdbx_strand_id
1 'polypeptide(L)'
;MRDQPTGLELADLVQRIEDGDSAVEVPDDKRYRDLMLASALAIAERQQESGDAPEGRERDRLISILDKDGALAELNQDFAQVSRDGKFDPGTTQFASVREHLWQTALDRVRESNPKVLKG
;
A
#
# COMPACT_ATOMS: atom_id res chain seq x y z
N MET A 1 0.27 2.44 4.79
CA MET A 1 -0.78 1.40 4.79
C MET A 1 -0.97 0.88 3.37
N ARG A 2 -1.11 -0.42 3.23
CA ARG A 2 -1.28 -1.06 1.91
C ARG A 2 -2.62 -0.73 1.28
N ASP A 3 -2.61 -0.67 -0.05
CA ASP A 3 -3.84 -0.51 -0.81
C ASP A 3 -4.71 -1.75 -0.71
N GLN A 4 -6.01 -1.57 -0.82
CA GLN A 4 -6.96 -2.66 -0.83
C GLN A 4 -7.35 -3.00 -2.29
N PRO A 5 -7.53 -4.26 -2.63
CA PRO A 5 -7.32 -5.44 -1.78
C PRO A 5 -5.84 -5.71 -1.50
N THR A 6 -5.54 -6.28 -0.34
CA THR A 6 -4.17 -6.69 0.02
C THR A 6 -3.71 -7.89 -0.82
N GLY A 7 -2.41 -8.21 -0.74
CA GLY A 7 -1.86 -9.38 -1.43
C GLY A 7 -2.55 -10.69 -1.04
N LEU A 8 -2.87 -10.88 0.25
CA LEU A 8 -3.59 -12.05 0.72
C LEU A 8 -5.00 -12.12 0.16
N GLU A 9 -5.70 -10.98 0.10
CA GLU A 9 -7.03 -10.89 -0.48
C GLU A 9 -6.99 -11.14 -1.99
N LEU A 10 -5.97 -10.63 -2.69
CA LEU A 10 -5.77 -10.89 -4.12
C LEU A 10 -5.52 -12.38 -4.38
N ALA A 11 -4.68 -13.03 -3.56
CA ALA A 11 -4.39 -14.45 -3.69
C ALA A 11 -5.66 -15.29 -3.49
N ASP A 12 -6.50 -14.92 -2.52
CA ASP A 12 -7.79 -15.58 -2.29
C ASP A 12 -8.73 -15.43 -3.49
N LEU A 13 -8.81 -14.23 -4.07
CA LEU A 13 -9.61 -13.97 -5.26
C LEU A 13 -9.15 -14.82 -6.45
N VAL A 14 -7.84 -14.93 -6.66
CA VAL A 14 -7.27 -15.75 -7.73
C VAL A 14 -7.66 -17.21 -7.53
N GLN A 15 -7.55 -17.73 -6.31
CA GLN A 15 -7.93 -19.10 -6.00
C GLN A 15 -9.41 -19.36 -6.26
N ARG A 16 -10.28 -18.43 -5.88
CA ARG A 16 -11.72 -18.54 -6.13
C ARG A 16 -12.04 -18.54 -7.61
N ILE A 17 -11.35 -17.74 -8.42
CA ILE A 17 -11.51 -17.71 -9.87
C ILE A 17 -11.07 -19.04 -10.48
N GLU A 18 -9.94 -19.59 -10.05
CA GLU A 18 -9.43 -20.89 -10.51
C GLU A 18 -10.38 -22.03 -10.13
N ASP A 19 -11.03 -21.93 -8.98
CA ASP A 19 -12.02 -22.92 -8.52
C ASP A 19 -13.38 -22.78 -9.19
N GLY A 20 -13.55 -21.76 -10.05
CA GLY A 20 -14.80 -21.54 -10.78
C GLY A 20 -15.92 -20.91 -9.95
N ASP A 21 -15.59 -20.13 -8.93
CA ASP A 21 -16.57 -19.44 -8.10
C ASP A 21 -17.34 -18.39 -8.92
N SER A 22 -18.63 -18.64 -9.15
CA SER A 22 -19.50 -17.77 -9.93
C SER A 22 -19.81 -16.43 -9.26
N ALA A 23 -19.52 -16.28 -7.97
CA ALA A 23 -19.68 -15.01 -7.25
C ALA A 23 -18.57 -14.00 -7.59
N VAL A 24 -17.48 -14.44 -8.20
CA VAL A 24 -16.38 -13.56 -8.62
C VAL A 24 -16.53 -13.26 -10.10
N GLU A 25 -16.72 -11.98 -10.45
CA GLU A 25 -16.79 -11.53 -11.83
C GLU A 25 -15.37 -11.42 -12.41
N VAL A 26 -15.19 -11.98 -13.62
CA VAL A 26 -13.93 -11.91 -14.35
C VAL A 26 -14.19 -11.47 -15.80
N PRO A 27 -13.21 -10.82 -16.46
CA PRO A 27 -13.34 -10.50 -17.89
C PRO A 27 -13.48 -11.74 -18.74
N ASP A 28 -14.28 -11.66 -19.82
CA ASP A 28 -14.49 -12.75 -20.77
C ASP A 28 -13.24 -13.02 -21.62
N ASP A 29 -12.43 -12.00 -21.88
CA ASP A 29 -11.19 -12.14 -22.64
C ASP A 29 -10.15 -12.95 -21.84
N LYS A 30 -9.84 -14.15 -22.32
CA LYS A 30 -8.94 -15.08 -21.65
C LYS A 30 -7.54 -14.49 -21.47
N ARG A 31 -6.99 -13.81 -22.49
CA ARG A 31 -5.65 -13.24 -22.44
C ARG A 31 -5.56 -12.13 -21.37
N TYR A 32 -6.56 -11.25 -21.37
CA TYR A 32 -6.64 -10.18 -20.38
C TYR A 32 -6.79 -10.74 -18.97
N ARG A 33 -7.67 -11.74 -18.80
CA ARG A 33 -7.87 -12.43 -17.54
C ARG A 33 -6.59 -13.07 -17.03
N ASP A 34 -5.85 -13.80 -17.88
CA ASP A 34 -4.60 -14.45 -17.50
C ASP A 34 -3.54 -13.44 -17.08
N LEU A 35 -3.42 -12.31 -17.80
CA LEU A 35 -2.51 -11.23 -17.42
C LEU A 35 -2.89 -10.60 -16.08
N MET A 36 -4.17 -10.38 -15.85
CA MET A 36 -4.67 -9.81 -14.60
C MET A 36 -4.40 -10.74 -13.42
N LEU A 37 -4.63 -12.05 -13.57
CA LEU A 37 -4.35 -13.04 -12.56
C LEU A 37 -2.85 -13.13 -12.24
N ALA A 38 -2.01 -13.15 -13.26
CA ALA A 38 -0.56 -13.17 -13.10
C ALA A 38 -0.06 -11.92 -12.35
N SER A 39 -0.60 -10.75 -12.68
CA SER A 39 -0.27 -9.50 -11.99
C SER A 39 -0.68 -9.53 -10.52
N ALA A 40 -1.88 -10.01 -10.23
CA ALA A 40 -2.38 -10.12 -8.86
C ALA A 40 -1.50 -11.07 -8.01
N LEU A 41 -1.12 -12.22 -8.57
CA LEU A 41 -0.24 -13.16 -7.88
C LEU A 41 1.15 -12.56 -7.63
N ALA A 42 1.69 -11.82 -8.59
CA ALA A 42 2.99 -11.18 -8.42
C ALA A 42 2.97 -10.13 -7.29
N ILE A 43 1.89 -9.37 -7.18
CA ILE A 43 1.71 -8.42 -6.06
C ILE A 43 1.64 -9.18 -4.74
N ALA A 44 0.85 -10.25 -4.69
CA ALA A 44 0.72 -11.08 -3.50
C ALA A 44 2.07 -11.65 -3.03
N GLU A 45 2.88 -12.16 -3.95
CA GLU A 45 4.21 -12.68 -3.66
C GLU A 45 5.13 -11.60 -3.09
N ARG A 46 5.15 -10.41 -3.70
CA ARG A 46 5.98 -9.30 -3.22
C ARG A 46 5.56 -8.84 -1.83
N GLN A 47 4.27 -8.77 -1.55
CA GLN A 47 3.78 -8.42 -0.22
C GLN A 47 4.13 -9.48 0.82
N GLN A 48 4.07 -10.75 0.44
CA GLN A 48 4.48 -11.85 1.32
C GLN A 48 5.98 -11.77 1.66
N GLU A 49 6.83 -11.48 0.68
CA GLU A 49 8.27 -11.31 0.89
C GLU A 49 8.59 -10.13 1.79
N SER A 50 7.90 -9.00 1.60
CA SER A 50 8.09 -7.79 2.41
C SER A 50 7.56 -7.95 3.83
N GLY A 51 6.51 -8.76 4.01
CA GLY A 51 5.85 -8.95 5.30
C GLY A 51 5.33 -7.64 5.88
N ASP A 52 5.49 -7.46 7.18
CA ASP A 52 5.01 -6.26 7.89
C ASP A 52 6.06 -5.14 7.94
N ALA A 53 7.25 -5.34 7.38
CA ALA A 53 8.34 -4.38 7.49
C ALA A 53 8.00 -3.00 6.90
N PRO A 54 7.40 -2.87 5.70
CA PRO A 54 7.03 -1.55 5.18
C PRO A 54 6.04 -0.80 6.07
N GLU A 55 5.02 -1.48 6.57
CA GLU A 55 4.03 -0.86 7.47
C GLU A 55 4.62 -0.53 8.83
N GLY A 56 5.56 -1.33 9.33
CA GLY A 56 6.32 -1.05 10.54
C GLY A 56 7.14 0.23 10.42
N ARG A 57 7.83 0.41 9.29
CA ARG A 57 8.60 1.64 9.02
C ARG A 57 7.69 2.85 8.88
N GLU A 58 6.55 2.70 8.22
CA GLU A 58 5.54 3.75 8.09
C GLU A 58 5.05 4.19 9.48
N ARG A 59 4.71 3.23 10.33
CA ARG A 59 4.26 3.49 11.70
C ARG A 59 5.31 4.24 12.51
N ASP A 60 6.57 3.81 12.44
CA ASP A 60 7.68 4.44 13.17
C ASP A 60 7.87 5.91 12.74
N ARG A 61 7.77 6.19 11.45
CA ARG A 61 7.85 7.56 10.95
C ARG A 61 6.68 8.42 11.45
N LEU A 62 5.46 7.86 11.46
CA LEU A 62 4.27 8.57 11.93
C LEU A 62 4.35 8.85 13.44
N ILE A 63 4.84 7.90 14.23
CA ILE A 63 5.07 8.11 15.67
C ILE A 63 6.00 9.31 15.87
N SER A 64 7.08 9.37 15.11
CA SER A 64 8.03 10.48 15.19
C SER A 64 7.43 11.82 14.79
N ILE A 65 6.67 11.85 13.69
CA ILE A 65 6.05 13.07 13.16
C ILE A 65 4.95 13.60 14.08
N LEU A 66 4.09 12.70 14.57
CA LEU A 66 2.93 13.07 15.38
C LEU A 66 3.27 13.17 16.88
N ASP A 67 4.44 12.69 17.28
CA ASP A 67 4.83 12.57 18.70
C ASP A 67 3.75 11.84 19.51
N LYS A 68 3.27 10.72 18.98
CA LYS A 68 2.15 9.97 19.51
C LYS A 68 2.26 8.52 19.10
N ASP A 69 2.02 7.60 20.04
CA ASP A 69 1.93 6.16 19.72
C ASP A 69 0.49 5.77 19.37
N GLY A 70 0.34 4.65 18.67
CA GLY A 70 -0.96 4.13 18.31
C GLY A 70 -0.89 3.11 17.19
N ALA A 71 -2.06 2.57 16.83
CA ALA A 71 -2.18 1.68 15.67
C ALA A 71 -1.98 2.47 14.37
N LEU A 72 -1.46 1.80 13.34
CA LEU A 72 -1.17 2.45 12.05
C LEU A 72 -2.40 3.17 11.47
N ALA A 73 -3.58 2.55 11.51
CA ALA A 73 -4.80 3.15 10.99
C ALA A 73 -5.16 4.46 11.72
N GLU A 74 -5.03 4.47 13.05
CA GLU A 74 -5.28 5.67 13.87
C GLU A 74 -4.25 6.76 13.56
N LEU A 75 -2.98 6.39 13.46
CA LEU A 75 -1.92 7.35 13.14
C LEU A 75 -2.12 7.97 11.76
N ASN A 76 -2.57 7.19 10.77
CA ASN A 76 -2.86 7.71 9.44
C ASN A 76 -4.06 8.65 9.44
N GLN A 77 -5.10 8.38 10.24
CA GLN A 77 -6.24 9.29 10.40
C GLN A 77 -5.81 10.61 11.03
N ASP A 78 -5.00 10.55 12.09
CA ASP A 78 -4.47 11.74 12.76
C ASP A 78 -3.56 12.53 11.83
N PHE A 79 -2.69 11.84 11.08
CA PHE A 79 -1.82 12.47 10.10
C PHE A 79 -2.62 13.22 9.03
N ALA A 80 -3.67 12.62 8.50
CA ALA A 80 -4.54 13.26 7.52
C ALA A 80 -5.22 14.50 8.09
N GLN A 81 -5.70 14.43 9.35
CA GLN A 81 -6.36 15.56 9.99
C GLN A 81 -5.39 16.72 10.24
N VAL A 82 -4.20 16.43 10.77
CA VAL A 82 -3.18 17.46 11.03
C VAL A 82 -2.72 18.10 9.72
N SER A 83 -2.61 17.31 8.65
CA SER A 83 -2.28 17.81 7.31
C SER A 83 -3.35 18.77 6.79
N ARG A 84 -4.63 18.44 6.97
CA ARG A 84 -5.75 19.31 6.56
C ARG A 84 -5.79 20.61 7.37
N ASP A 85 -5.33 20.56 8.62
CA ASP A 85 -5.24 21.73 9.48
C ASP A 85 -4.07 22.67 9.13
N GLY A 86 -3.25 22.31 8.14
CA GLY A 86 -2.15 23.12 7.64
C GLY A 86 -0.87 23.07 8.48
N LYS A 87 -0.79 22.21 9.47
CA LYS A 87 0.36 22.13 10.38
C LYS A 87 1.63 21.58 9.73
N PHE A 88 1.49 20.95 8.57
CA PHE A 88 2.61 20.39 7.80
C PHE A 88 2.85 21.14 6.48
N ASP A 89 2.24 22.31 6.30
CA ASP A 89 2.40 23.09 5.08
C ASP A 89 3.85 23.53 4.85
N PRO A 90 4.24 23.87 3.60
CA PRO A 90 5.58 24.41 3.33
C PRO A 90 5.90 25.59 4.23
N GLY A 91 7.12 25.62 4.77
CA GLY A 91 7.55 26.63 5.71
C GLY A 91 7.39 26.25 7.18
N THR A 92 6.72 25.15 7.48
CA THR A 92 6.68 24.60 8.85
C THR A 92 7.94 23.78 9.14
N THR A 93 8.25 23.61 10.43
CA THR A 93 9.45 22.88 10.84
C THR A 93 9.41 21.39 10.46
N GLN A 94 8.22 20.81 10.32
CA GLN A 94 8.04 19.40 10.03
C GLN A 94 7.87 19.08 8.53
N PHE A 95 7.79 20.10 7.68
CA PHE A 95 7.53 19.91 6.25
C PHE A 95 8.49 18.90 5.59
N ALA A 96 9.80 19.02 5.85
CA ALA A 96 10.80 18.14 5.24
C ALA A 96 10.60 16.69 5.68
N SER A 97 10.33 16.44 6.96
CA SER A 97 10.09 15.09 7.49
C SER A 97 8.82 14.48 6.93
N VAL A 98 7.77 15.28 6.79
CA VAL A 98 6.49 14.84 6.22
C VAL A 98 6.64 14.50 4.74
N ARG A 99 7.36 15.32 3.98
CA ARG A 99 7.63 15.06 2.57
C ARG A 99 8.41 13.76 2.39
N GLU A 100 9.44 13.53 3.21
CA GLU A 100 10.21 12.29 3.18
C GLU A 100 9.36 11.07 3.53
N HIS A 101 8.50 11.19 4.53
CA HIS A 101 7.57 10.13 4.91
C HIS A 101 6.65 9.75 3.75
N LEU A 102 6.04 10.74 3.10
CA LEU A 102 5.15 10.50 1.96
C LEU A 102 5.89 9.84 0.80
N TRP A 103 7.12 10.28 0.55
CA TRP A 103 7.98 9.71 -0.50
C TRP A 103 8.30 8.24 -0.22
N GLN A 104 8.74 7.91 1.00
CA GLN A 104 9.06 6.54 1.37
C GLN A 104 7.82 5.63 1.32
N THR A 105 6.68 6.11 1.77
CA THR A 105 5.42 5.37 1.69
C THR A 105 5.05 5.07 0.23
N ALA A 106 5.18 6.05 -0.65
CA ALA A 106 4.91 5.87 -2.07
C ALA A 106 5.87 4.86 -2.71
N LEU A 107 7.16 4.94 -2.39
CA LEU A 107 8.16 3.98 -2.88
C LEU A 107 7.85 2.55 -2.44
N ASP A 108 7.49 2.36 -1.18
CA ASP A 108 7.16 1.03 -0.66
C ASP A 108 5.95 0.43 -1.39
N ARG A 109 4.93 1.24 -1.65
CA ARG A 109 3.75 0.81 -2.40
C ARG A 109 4.10 0.43 -3.85
N VAL A 110 4.90 1.25 -4.52
CA VAL A 110 5.30 1.00 -5.92
C VAL A 110 6.16 -0.25 -6.02
N ARG A 111 7.07 -0.48 -5.07
CA ARG A 111 7.87 -1.71 -5.04
C ARG A 111 7.01 -2.96 -5.00
N GLU A 112 5.89 -2.92 -4.31
CA GLU A 112 4.98 -4.06 -4.22
C GLU A 112 4.05 -4.17 -5.43
N SER A 113 3.53 -3.05 -5.93
CA SER A 113 2.53 -3.06 -7.00
C SER A 113 3.13 -3.07 -8.41
N ASN A 114 4.17 -2.28 -8.65
CA ASN A 114 4.78 -2.15 -9.98
C ASN A 114 6.25 -1.73 -9.90
N PRO A 115 7.15 -2.64 -9.48
CA PRO A 115 8.56 -2.31 -9.32
C PRO A 115 9.27 -1.88 -10.61
N LYS A 116 8.71 -2.20 -11.78
CA LYS A 116 9.29 -1.80 -13.08
C LYS A 116 9.38 -0.28 -13.22
N VAL A 117 8.47 0.46 -12.62
CA VAL A 117 8.46 1.93 -12.65
C VAL A 117 9.74 2.51 -12.03
N LEU A 118 10.31 1.82 -11.03
CA LEU A 118 11.50 2.27 -10.31
C LEU A 118 12.81 1.99 -11.07
N LYS A 119 12.75 1.17 -12.12
CA LYS A 119 13.93 0.78 -12.92
C LYS A 119 14.10 1.63 -14.18
N GLY A 120 13.11 2.44 -14.48
CA GLY A 120 13.02 3.25 -15.73
C GLY A 120 13.84 4.51 -15.74
#